data_8a98a88ad1e51f2f16db014bf3c7ea98
#
_entry.id   8a98a88ad1e51f2f16db014bf3c7ea98
#
_cell.length_a   1.000
_cell.length_b   1.000
_cell.length_c   1.000
_cell.angle_alpha   90.00
_cell.angle_beta   90.00
_cell.angle_gamma   90.00
#
_symmetry.space_group_name_H-M   'P 1'
#
loop_
_entity.id
_entity.type
_entity.pdbx_description
1 polymer ?
#
loop_
_entity_poly.entity_id
_entity_poly.type
_entity_poly.pdbx_seq_one_letter_code
_entity_poly.pdbx_strand_id
1 'polypeptide(L)' 'MDAEVDGLELTNADIELPLLLDALYLKYHYDFRGYAQASLRRRLRSAMTRLGCRTLSQLQDRVLHDASLFPV' A
#
# COMPACT_ATOMS: atom_id res chain seq x y z
N MET A 1 22.09 0.52 -14.90
CA MET A 1 21.69 0.48 -15.16
C MET A 1 21.09 0.59 -15.59
N ASP A 2 20.86 0.61 -15.61
CA ASP A 2 20.18 0.73 -15.92
C ASP A 2 19.35 0.55 -16.46
N ALA A 3 19.41 0.48 -16.85
CA ALA A 3 18.72 0.39 -17.38
C ALA A 3 18.08 -0.07 -17.74
N GLU A 4 18.70 -0.31 -18.14
CA GLU A 4 17.99 -1.04 -18.48
C GLU A 4 16.94 -1.25 -17.91
N VAL A 5 16.91 -1.09 -17.48
CA VAL A 5 15.86 -1.06 -16.67
C VAL A 5 14.71 -0.33 -17.17
N ASP A 6 14.72 0.07 -18.31
CA ASP A 6 13.63 0.67 -18.92
C ASP A 6 12.46 -0.22 -18.91
N GLY A 7 11.33 0.18 -18.46
CA GLY A 7 10.15 -0.65 -18.33
C GLY A 7 10.20 -1.60 -17.19
N LEU A 8 11.37 -1.78 -16.60
CA LEU A 8 11.50 -2.61 -15.42
C LEU A 8 11.77 -1.78 -14.18
N GLU A 9 11.86 -0.47 -14.37
CA GLU A 9 12.14 0.44 -13.28
C GLU A 9 10.92 0.53 -12.38
N LEU A 10 11.11 0.28 -11.10
CA LEU A 10 10.02 0.32 -10.14
C LEU A 10 9.86 1.71 -9.59
N THR A 11 8.62 2.17 -9.49
CA THR A 11 8.33 3.41 -8.79
C THR A 11 8.31 3.14 -7.30
N ASN A 12 8.35 4.20 -6.51
CA ASN A 12 8.22 4.04 -5.06
C ASN A 12 6.92 3.33 -4.71
N ALA A 13 5.84 3.64 -5.40
CA ALA A 13 4.56 2.99 -5.14
C ALA A 13 4.62 1.49 -5.39
N ASP A 14 5.37 1.06 -6.41
CA ASP A 14 5.52 -0.37 -6.69
C ASP A 14 6.27 -1.08 -5.57
N ILE A 15 7.18 -0.38 -4.91
CA ILE A 15 7.92 -0.94 -3.79
C ILE A 15 7.10 -0.88 -2.52
N GLU A 16 6.41 0.21 -2.31
CA GLU A 16 5.64 0.45 -1.08
C GLU A 16 4.43 -0.48 -0.97
N LEU A 17 3.83 -0.83 -2.10
CA LEU A 17 2.61 -1.62 -2.08
C LEU A 17 2.78 -2.97 -1.39
N PRO A 18 3.76 -3.79 -1.75
CA PRO A 18 3.93 -5.07 -1.05
C PRO A 18 4.27 -4.89 0.43
N LEU A 19 4.98 -3.83 0.78
CA LEU A 19 5.28 -3.56 2.19
C LEU A 19 4.01 -3.23 2.97
N LEU A 20 3.13 -2.44 2.38
CA LEU A 20 1.86 -2.12 3.00
C LEU A 20 0.98 -3.36 3.15
N LEU A 21 0.94 -4.22 2.12
CA LEU A 21 0.14 -5.43 2.19
C LEU A 21 0.66 -6.37 3.26
N ASP A 22 1.98 -6.46 3.42
CA ASP A 22 2.56 -7.24 4.49
C ASP A 22 2.17 -6.68 5.86
N ALA A 23 2.20 -5.36 6.00
CA ALA A 23 1.82 -4.72 7.25
C ALA A 23 0.36 -5.02 7.61
N LEU A 24 -0.53 -4.96 6.63
CA LEU A 24 -1.93 -5.26 6.86
C LEU A 24 -2.12 -6.71 7.26
N TYR A 25 -1.39 -7.61 6.64
CA TYR A 25 -1.49 -9.02 6.98
C TYR A 25 -0.95 -9.30 8.38
N LEU A 26 0.22 -8.75 8.68
CA LEU A 26 0.86 -9.03 9.96
C LEU A 26 0.12 -8.42 11.14
N LYS A 27 -0.41 -7.22 10.96
CA LYS A 27 -1.06 -6.52 12.07
C LYS A 27 -2.54 -6.87 12.21
N TYR A 28 -3.25 -6.96 11.10
CA TYR A 28 -4.70 -7.13 11.12
C TYR A 28 -5.17 -8.44 10.53
N HIS A 29 -4.26 -9.23 9.97
CA HIS A 29 -4.58 -10.51 9.31
C HIS A 29 -5.46 -10.31 8.07
N TYR A 30 -5.40 -9.14 7.47
CA TYR A 30 -6.09 -8.88 6.21
C TYR A 30 -5.17 -9.30 5.06
N ASP A 31 -5.58 -10.32 4.33
CA ASP A 31 -4.77 -10.85 3.23
C ASP A 31 -5.33 -10.36 1.90
N PHE A 32 -4.68 -9.34 1.34
CA PHE A 32 -5.10 -8.77 0.07
C PHE A 32 -4.25 -9.26 -1.09
N ARG A 33 -3.39 -10.25 -0.87
CA ARG A 33 -2.46 -10.67 -1.92
C ARG A 33 -3.15 -11.35 -3.09
N GLY A 34 -4.35 -11.86 -2.89
CA GLY A 34 -5.12 -12.46 -3.96
C GLY A 34 -6.05 -11.48 -4.69
N TYR A 35 -6.05 -10.22 -4.29
CA TYR A 35 -6.93 -9.24 -4.89
C TYR A 35 -6.38 -8.76 -6.25
N ALA A 36 -7.26 -8.37 -7.14
CA ALA A 36 -6.85 -7.76 -8.40
C ALA A 36 -6.11 -6.47 -8.11
N GLN A 37 -4.94 -6.33 -8.70
CA GLN A 37 -4.05 -5.20 -8.44
C GLN A 37 -4.74 -3.86 -8.71
N ALA A 38 -5.46 -3.75 -9.82
CA ALA A 38 -6.10 -2.49 -10.18
C ALA A 38 -7.16 -2.08 -9.15
N SER A 39 -7.94 -3.04 -8.68
CA SER A 39 -8.97 -2.77 -7.68
C SER A 39 -8.34 -2.37 -6.35
N LEU A 40 -7.28 -3.07 -5.98
CA LEU A 40 -6.58 -2.80 -4.73
C LEU A 40 -5.97 -1.41 -4.77
N ARG A 41 -5.29 -1.06 -5.84
CA ARG A 41 -4.67 0.26 -5.97
C ARG A 41 -5.70 1.38 -5.90
N ARG A 42 -6.86 1.17 -6.52
CA ARG A 42 -7.92 2.17 -6.47
C ARG A 42 -8.43 2.37 -5.06
N ARG A 43 -8.62 1.29 -4.32
CA ARG A 43 -9.09 1.38 -2.93
C ARG A 43 -8.06 2.07 -2.04
N LEU A 44 -6.79 1.75 -2.23
CA LEU A 44 -5.72 2.36 -1.45
C LEU A 44 -5.60 3.85 -1.77
N ARG A 45 -5.73 4.21 -3.04
CA ARG A 45 -5.68 5.61 -3.44
C ARG A 45 -6.84 6.39 -2.81
N SER A 46 -8.02 5.79 -2.78
CA SER A 46 -9.17 6.42 -2.14
C SER A 46 -8.92 6.63 -0.64
N ALA A 47 -8.34 5.63 0.02
CA ALA A 47 -8.01 5.74 1.43
C ALA A 47 -6.96 6.84 1.66
N MET A 48 -5.96 6.92 0.79
CA MET A 48 -4.93 7.95 0.90
C MET A 48 -5.56 9.34 0.80
N THR A 49 -6.46 9.52 -0.14
CA THR A 49 -7.14 10.80 -0.31
C THR A 49 -7.95 11.16 0.94
N ARG A 50 -8.68 10.20 1.45
CA ARG A 50 -9.53 10.40 2.62
C ARG A 50 -8.72 10.74 3.86
N LEU A 51 -7.53 10.15 3.99
CA LEU A 51 -6.69 10.32 5.16
C LEU A 51 -5.61 11.38 4.99
N GLY A 52 -5.54 12.00 3.82
CA GLY A 52 -4.55 13.04 3.57
C GLY A 52 -3.14 12.51 3.41
N CYS A 53 -2.99 11.26 2.99
CA CYS A 53 -1.68 10.68 2.75
C CYS A 53 -1.24 10.93 1.32
N ARG A 54 0.03 11.19 1.12
CA ARG A 54 0.58 11.43 -0.20
C ARG A 54 1.27 10.20 -0.77
N THR A 55 1.67 9.28 0.09
CA THR A 55 2.38 8.09 -0.34
C THR A 55 1.78 6.88 0.34
N LEU A 56 2.05 5.71 -0.24
CA LEU A 56 1.65 4.45 0.41
C LEU A 56 2.40 4.24 1.70
N SER A 57 3.64 4.73 1.80
CA SER A 57 4.39 4.65 3.05
C SER A 57 3.74 5.46 4.16
N GLN A 58 3.18 6.62 3.83
CA GLN A 58 2.44 7.40 4.82
C GLN A 58 1.18 6.66 5.26
N LEU A 59 0.50 6.02 4.31
CA LEU A 59 -0.66 5.21 4.64
C LEU A 59 -0.27 4.04 5.53
N GLN A 60 0.85 3.39 5.22
CA GLN A 60 1.36 2.29 6.02
C GLN A 60 1.64 2.74 7.44
N ASP A 61 2.23 3.90 7.60
CA ASP A 61 2.51 4.46 8.92
C ASP A 61 1.22 4.65 9.71
N ARG A 62 0.19 5.22 9.07
CA ARG A 62 -1.11 5.41 9.70
C ARG A 62 -1.75 4.07 10.08
N VAL A 63 -1.66 3.10 9.19
CA VAL A 63 -2.21 1.78 9.44
C VAL A 63 -1.55 1.13 10.65
N LEU A 64 -0.24 1.27 10.76
CA LEU A 64 0.51 0.63 11.83
C LEU A 64 0.31 1.33 13.17
N HIS A 65 0.09 2.63 13.17
CA HIS A 65 0.08 3.41 14.40
C HIS A 65 -1.28 3.97 14.79
N ASP A 66 -2.30 3.74 13.99
CA ASP A 66 -3.64 4.23 14.29
C ASP A 66 -4.66 3.13 14.02
N ALA A 67 -4.87 2.30 15.02
CA ALA A 67 -5.76 1.14 14.88
C ALA A 67 -7.21 1.53 14.63
N SER A 68 -7.58 2.78 14.89
CA SER A 68 -8.96 3.21 14.68
C SER A 68 -9.33 3.29 13.21
N LEU A 69 -8.34 3.26 12.31
CA LEU A 69 -8.61 3.27 10.88
C LEU A 69 -9.18 1.95 10.39
N PHE A 70 -8.99 0.89 11.14
CA PHE A 70 -9.47 -0.45 10.78
C PHE A 70 -10.26 -1.01 11.94
N PRO A 71 -11.48 -0.54 12.14
CA PRO A 71 -12.34 -1.08 13.19
C PRO A 71 -12.63 -2.53 12.84
N VAL A 72 -12.55 -3.38 13.79
CA VAL A 72 -12.72 -4.81 13.58
C VAL A 72 -13.97 -5.26 14.27
#